data_cdf79959cf4981ebf117641c6079b81f
#
_entry.id   cdf79959cf4981ebf117641c6079b81f
#
_cell.length_a   1.000
_cell.length_b   1.000
_cell.length_c   1.000
_cell.angle_alpha   90.00
_cell.angle_beta   90.00
_cell.angle_gamma   90.00
#
_symmetry.space_group_name_H-M   'P 1'
#
loop_
_entity.id
_entity.type
_entity.pdbx_description
1 polymer ?
#
loop_
_entity_poly.entity_id
_entity_poly.type
_entity_poly.pdbx_seq_one_letter_code
_entity_poly.pdbx_strand_id
1 'polypeptide(L)'
;MYNSMNYTKKRNRKMALIDVVTWTPDGGEFIFAYKYPESNLSTYTQLVVYESQEALLFSKGELMGQFGPGKHQLNTENLPILSSLYGLPFGGKNPFFAEIWYVNKLLPANLAWKINRMTIHDVDYDTQLPLTAFGQYGVKVVNSARFLKRLVGTKTVFTQSDMVSQACGEFSTKVKSTVVQFMTTNRVGFKYISAYLDQLSNYLKENLTPFWEEYGLELTKFYVSSIDIDDST
;
A
#
# COMPACT_ATOMS: atom_id res chain seq x y z
N MET A 1 26.96 -1.78 62.24
CA MET A 1 26.70 -0.69 61.31
C MET A 1 27.43 -1.02 60.02
N TYR A 2 26.72 -1.59 59.05
CA TYR A 2 27.28 -1.89 57.74
C TYR A 2 26.44 -1.15 56.71
N ASN A 3 27.08 -0.24 56.03
CA ASN A 3 26.51 0.59 55.00
C ASN A 3 26.62 -0.17 53.65
N SER A 4 25.55 -0.70 53.13
CA SER A 4 25.51 -1.35 51.83
C SER A 4 25.20 -0.33 50.75
N MET A 5 26.27 0.16 50.08
CA MET A 5 26.15 0.92 48.84
C MET A 5 25.68 -0.01 47.71
N ASN A 6 24.42 0.11 47.32
CA ASN A 6 23.89 -0.47 46.11
C ASN A 6 24.40 0.29 44.87
N TYR A 7 25.44 -0.24 44.24
CA TYR A 7 25.84 0.19 42.91
C TYR A 7 24.87 -0.39 41.89
N THR A 8 23.93 0.42 41.43
CA THR A 8 23.12 0.13 40.27
C THR A 8 24.03 0.14 39.03
N LYS A 9 24.43 -1.04 38.57
CA LYS A 9 25.18 -1.25 37.34
C LYS A 9 24.26 -0.85 36.17
N LYS A 10 24.38 0.40 35.66
CA LYS A 10 23.82 0.80 34.38
C LYS A 10 24.36 -0.14 33.32
N ARG A 11 23.54 -1.08 32.86
CA ARG A 11 23.81 -1.86 31.65
C ARG A 11 23.89 -0.88 30.47
N ASN A 12 25.09 -0.51 30.08
CA ASN A 12 25.34 0.07 28.76
C ASN A 12 24.95 -1.02 27.73
N ARG A 13 23.70 -0.97 27.25
CA ARG A 13 23.35 -1.63 25.99
C ARG A 13 24.19 -0.93 24.91
N LYS A 14 25.30 -1.56 24.50
CA LYS A 14 25.93 -1.25 23.22
C LYS A 14 24.82 -1.42 22.17
N MET A 15 24.33 -0.32 21.59
CA MET A 15 23.45 -0.38 20.45
C MET A 15 24.23 -1.07 19.32
N ALA A 16 23.81 -2.28 18.96
CA ALA A 16 24.38 -2.98 17.82
C ALA A 16 23.99 -2.21 16.57
N LEU A 17 24.98 -1.77 15.80
CA LEU A 17 24.73 -1.17 14.48
C LEU A 17 24.41 -2.27 13.49
N ILE A 18 23.39 -2.04 12.66
CA ILE A 18 22.96 -2.99 11.66
C ILE A 18 23.84 -2.83 10.43
N ASP A 19 24.42 -3.93 9.97
CA ASP A 19 25.31 -3.92 8.82
C ASP A 19 24.59 -4.27 7.51
N VAL A 20 23.50 -5.05 7.56
CA VAL A 20 22.69 -5.43 6.40
C VAL A 20 21.22 -5.29 6.73
N VAL A 21 20.48 -4.63 5.85
CA VAL A 21 19.02 -4.47 5.90
C VAL A 21 18.44 -5.12 4.66
N THR A 22 17.53 -6.04 4.84
CA THR A 22 16.81 -6.73 3.77
C THR A 22 15.42 -7.15 4.26
N TRP A 23 14.50 -7.33 3.34
CA TRP A 23 13.17 -7.86 3.63
C TRP A 23 12.78 -8.92 2.61
N THR A 24 12.35 -10.06 3.12
CA THR A 24 11.77 -11.14 2.33
C THR A 24 10.40 -11.46 2.92
N PRO A 25 9.31 -11.33 2.14
CA PRO A 25 7.98 -11.76 2.59
C PRO A 25 8.00 -13.24 2.98
N ASP A 26 7.31 -13.59 4.04
CA ASP A 26 7.24 -14.95 4.60
C ASP A 26 6.31 -15.90 3.83
N GLY A 27 5.69 -15.44 2.74
CA GLY A 27 4.79 -16.23 1.89
C GLY A 27 3.36 -16.36 2.41
N GLY A 28 3.01 -15.61 3.46
CA GLY A 28 1.65 -15.47 3.96
C GLY A 28 0.77 -14.54 3.14
N GLU A 29 -0.01 -13.70 3.79
CA GLU A 29 -0.80 -12.67 3.14
C GLU A 29 0.08 -11.70 2.35
N PHE A 30 -0.40 -11.22 1.20
CA PHE A 30 0.35 -10.25 0.39
C PHE A 30 0.56 -8.94 1.16
N ILE A 31 1.83 -8.57 1.32
CA ILE A 31 2.24 -7.33 1.99
C ILE A 31 2.61 -6.30 0.92
N PHE A 32 1.95 -5.15 0.93
CA PHE A 32 2.25 -4.02 0.06
C PHE A 32 3.42 -3.16 0.57
N ALA A 33 3.47 -2.96 1.90
CA ALA A 33 4.53 -2.19 2.52
C ALA A 33 4.91 -2.76 3.89
N TYR A 34 6.20 -2.72 4.18
CA TYR A 34 6.79 -3.21 5.41
C TYR A 34 7.82 -2.22 5.94
N LYS A 35 7.64 -1.77 7.17
CA LYS A 35 8.63 -0.96 7.89
C LYS A 35 9.63 -1.88 8.55
N TYR A 36 10.90 -1.73 8.21
CA TYR A 36 11.97 -2.45 8.87
C TYR A 36 12.02 -2.06 10.36
N PRO A 37 12.10 -3.03 11.29
CA PRO A 37 11.86 -2.76 12.73
C PRO A 37 12.96 -1.94 13.38
N GLU A 38 14.17 -1.95 12.82
CA GLU A 38 15.32 -1.28 13.39
C GLU A 38 15.62 0.01 12.63
N SER A 39 15.97 1.05 13.39
CA SER A 39 16.27 2.38 12.85
C SER A 39 17.70 2.86 13.14
N ASN A 40 18.50 2.05 13.86
CA ASN A 40 19.90 2.33 14.16
C ASN A 40 20.81 1.88 13.03
N LEU A 41 21.09 2.77 12.10
CA LEU A 41 21.87 2.50 10.90
C LEU A 41 23.26 3.10 10.98
N SER A 42 24.13 2.76 10.05
CA SER A 42 25.45 3.38 9.89
C SER A 42 25.76 3.64 8.42
N THR A 43 26.76 4.44 8.16
CA THR A 43 27.27 4.71 6.80
C THR A 43 27.87 3.47 6.11
N TYR A 44 28.01 2.35 6.83
CA TYR A 44 28.39 1.03 6.29
C TYR A 44 27.23 0.08 6.09
N THR A 45 26.02 0.46 6.53
CA THR A 45 24.83 -0.38 6.34
C THR A 45 24.58 -0.62 4.86
N GLN A 46 24.46 -1.88 4.48
CA GLN A 46 24.04 -2.31 3.15
C GLN A 46 22.54 -2.51 3.11
N LEU A 47 21.87 -1.78 2.24
CA LEU A 47 20.46 -1.94 1.94
C LEU A 47 20.32 -2.87 0.73
N VAL A 48 19.68 -4.02 0.91
CA VAL A 48 19.41 -4.98 -0.16
C VAL A 48 17.95 -4.88 -0.56
N VAL A 49 17.70 -4.57 -1.83
CA VAL A 49 16.36 -4.43 -2.42
C VAL A 49 16.21 -5.45 -3.54
N TYR A 50 15.22 -6.32 -3.45
CA TYR A 50 14.96 -7.32 -4.49
C TYR A 50 14.26 -6.70 -5.70
N GLU A 51 14.29 -7.42 -6.86
CA GLU A 51 13.74 -6.95 -8.15
C GLU A 51 12.27 -6.51 -8.10
N SER A 52 11.50 -7.11 -7.20
CA SER A 52 10.08 -6.79 -7.00
C SER A 52 9.81 -5.74 -5.94
N GLN A 53 10.84 -5.06 -5.45
CA GLN A 53 10.75 -4.14 -4.32
C GLN A 53 11.31 -2.76 -4.64
N GLU A 54 10.93 -1.82 -3.83
CA GLU A 54 11.54 -0.51 -3.70
C GLU A 54 11.70 -0.20 -2.22
N ALA A 55 12.82 0.39 -1.83
CA ALA A 55 13.03 0.81 -0.46
C ALA A 55 13.08 2.33 -0.35
N LEU A 56 12.42 2.87 0.68
CA LEU A 56 12.40 4.29 0.99
C LEU A 56 12.98 4.51 2.39
N LEU A 57 13.85 5.49 2.50
CA LEU A 57 14.51 5.87 3.75
C LEU A 57 13.97 7.21 4.22
N PHE A 58 13.46 7.23 5.45
CA PHE A 58 12.96 8.44 6.09
C PHE A 58 13.79 8.77 7.31
N SER A 59 14.08 10.06 7.52
CA SER A 59 14.65 10.56 8.76
C SER A 59 13.88 11.79 9.20
N LYS A 60 13.53 11.85 10.49
CA LYS A 60 12.75 12.95 11.07
C LYS A 60 11.45 13.26 10.29
N GLY A 61 10.83 12.23 9.71
CA GLY A 61 9.61 12.36 8.92
C GLY A 61 9.80 12.81 7.47
N GLU A 62 11.02 13.07 7.03
CA GLU A 62 11.34 13.49 5.66
C GLU A 62 11.92 12.32 4.84
N LEU A 63 11.53 12.24 3.57
CA LEU A 63 12.07 11.26 2.63
C LEU A 63 13.50 11.65 2.27
N MET A 64 14.45 10.81 2.64
CA MET A 64 15.89 11.01 2.46
C MET A 64 16.43 10.35 1.20
N GLY A 65 15.85 9.20 0.81
CA GLY A 65 16.29 8.44 -0.34
C GLY A 65 15.26 7.39 -0.76
N GLN A 66 15.33 7.02 -2.04
CA GLN A 66 14.50 6.01 -2.68
C GLN A 66 15.41 5.12 -3.50
N PHE A 67 15.33 3.81 -3.27
CA PHE A 67 16.25 2.82 -3.79
C PHE A 67 15.49 1.75 -4.55
N GLY A 68 15.81 1.58 -5.83
CA GLY A 68 15.36 0.47 -6.65
C GLY A 68 16.12 -0.83 -6.34
N PRO A 69 15.87 -1.88 -7.12
CA PRO A 69 16.54 -3.18 -6.96
C PRO A 69 18.06 -3.07 -6.93
N GLY A 70 18.70 -3.86 -6.07
CA GLY A 70 20.16 -3.92 -5.95
C GLY A 70 20.66 -3.87 -4.51
N LYS A 71 21.98 -3.74 -4.39
CA LYS A 71 22.68 -3.53 -3.12
C LYS A 71 23.15 -2.08 -3.05
N HIS A 72 22.74 -1.36 -2.04
CA HIS A 72 23.03 0.06 -1.85
C HIS A 72 23.73 0.25 -0.51
N GLN A 73 24.88 0.90 -0.52
CA GLN A 73 25.52 1.33 0.73
C GLN A 73 24.93 2.68 1.16
N LEU A 74 24.53 2.79 2.43
CA LEU A 74 23.96 4.04 2.98
C LEU A 74 25.07 5.03 3.36
N ASN A 75 25.77 5.55 2.36
CA ASN A 75 26.85 6.53 2.50
C ASN A 75 26.44 7.89 1.92
N THR A 76 27.31 8.87 1.97
CA THR A 76 27.03 10.22 1.45
C THR A 76 26.93 10.32 -0.05
N GLU A 77 27.44 9.34 -0.78
CA GLU A 77 27.30 9.25 -2.23
C GLU A 77 25.85 8.97 -2.60
N ASN A 78 25.22 8.02 -1.88
CA ASN A 78 23.83 7.65 -2.09
C ASN A 78 22.84 8.52 -1.27
N LEU A 79 23.34 9.15 -0.19
CA LEU A 79 22.56 10.00 0.72
C LEU A 79 23.37 11.26 1.06
N PRO A 80 23.39 12.28 0.21
CA PRO A 80 24.19 13.50 0.41
C PRO A 80 23.96 14.20 1.76
N ILE A 81 22.77 14.07 2.34
CA ILE A 81 22.41 14.63 3.64
C ILE A 81 23.26 14.06 4.80
N LEU A 82 23.86 12.88 4.62
CA LEU A 82 24.77 12.29 5.59
C LEU A 82 26.14 13.00 5.61
N SER A 83 26.38 13.98 4.75
CA SER A 83 27.63 14.73 4.71
C SER A 83 28.00 15.38 6.05
N SER A 84 27.00 15.78 6.84
CA SER A 84 27.19 16.32 8.20
C SER A 84 27.75 15.30 9.20
N LEU A 85 27.73 14.01 8.88
CA LEU A 85 28.30 12.94 9.72
C LEU A 85 29.80 12.71 9.46
N TYR A 86 30.36 13.31 8.41
CA TYR A 86 31.80 13.20 8.14
C TYR A 86 32.62 13.98 9.16
N GLY A 87 33.73 13.39 9.55
CA GLY A 87 34.63 13.99 10.56
C GLY A 87 34.31 13.63 12.00
N LEU A 88 33.23 12.87 12.25
CA LEU A 88 32.97 12.33 13.58
C LEU A 88 33.96 11.19 13.92
N PRO A 89 34.34 11.02 15.23
CA PRO A 89 35.41 10.11 15.65
C PRO A 89 34.99 8.63 15.71
N PHE A 90 34.27 8.13 14.71
CA PHE A 90 33.76 6.75 14.68
C PHE A 90 34.48 5.84 13.66
N GLY A 91 35.67 6.23 13.19
CA GLY A 91 36.44 5.42 12.25
C GLY A 91 35.75 5.21 10.91
N GLY A 92 34.94 6.17 10.45
CA GLY A 92 34.17 6.11 9.22
C GLY A 92 32.81 5.39 9.33
N LYS A 93 32.56 4.63 10.40
CA LYS A 93 31.27 3.97 10.68
C LYS A 93 30.38 4.87 11.52
N ASN A 94 29.82 5.89 10.89
CA ASN A 94 29.02 6.90 11.59
C ASN A 94 27.57 6.42 11.76
N PRO A 95 27.06 6.35 13.02
CA PRO A 95 25.69 5.97 13.29
C PRO A 95 24.71 7.10 12.93
N PHE A 96 23.54 6.74 12.45
CA PHE A 96 22.42 7.64 12.24
C PHE A 96 21.08 6.94 12.41
N PHE A 97 20.02 7.72 12.65
CA PHE A 97 18.66 7.21 12.79
C PHE A 97 17.87 7.47 11.52
N ALA A 98 17.35 6.39 10.93
CA ALA A 98 16.39 6.47 9.84
C ALA A 98 15.46 5.27 9.83
N GLU A 99 14.27 5.48 9.31
CA GLU A 99 13.26 4.44 9.08
C GLU A 99 13.37 3.94 7.65
N ILE A 100 13.43 2.63 7.48
CA ILE A 100 13.43 2.00 6.16
C ILE A 100 12.09 1.35 5.93
N TRP A 101 11.49 1.69 4.79
CA TRP A 101 10.27 1.09 4.29
C TRP A 101 10.55 0.32 3.02
N TYR A 102 10.13 -0.92 2.98
CA TYR A 102 10.07 -1.70 1.75
C TYR A 102 8.66 -1.65 1.18
N VAL A 103 8.57 -1.42 -0.12
CA VAL A 103 7.31 -1.41 -0.87
C VAL A 103 7.39 -2.51 -1.93
N ASN A 104 6.39 -3.40 -1.91
CA ASN A 104 6.26 -4.47 -2.89
C ASN A 104 5.66 -3.90 -4.19
N LYS A 105 6.34 -4.11 -5.30
CA LYS A 105 5.94 -3.62 -6.63
C LYS A 105 5.21 -4.69 -7.45
N LEU A 106 5.09 -5.91 -6.91
CA LEU A 106 4.32 -6.97 -7.56
C LEU A 106 2.83 -6.63 -7.57
N LEU A 107 2.15 -7.20 -8.54
CA LEU A 107 0.71 -7.21 -8.56
C LEU A 107 0.22 -8.30 -7.60
N PRO A 108 -0.60 -7.98 -6.59
CA PRO A 108 -1.18 -8.98 -5.71
C PRO A 108 -2.15 -9.87 -6.49
N ALA A 109 -2.58 -10.96 -5.85
CA ALA A 109 -3.73 -11.73 -6.31
C ALA A 109 -4.96 -10.81 -6.44
N ASN A 110 -5.96 -11.25 -7.21
CA ASN A 110 -7.17 -10.45 -7.42
C ASN A 110 -7.82 -10.08 -6.08
N LEU A 111 -8.06 -8.79 -5.89
CA LEU A 111 -8.81 -8.24 -4.77
C LEU A 111 -10.31 -8.36 -5.08
N ALA A 112 -11.08 -8.93 -4.16
CA ALA A 112 -12.52 -9.00 -4.31
C ALA A 112 -13.17 -7.67 -3.92
N TRP A 113 -14.25 -7.30 -4.63
CA TRP A 113 -15.13 -6.20 -4.22
C TRP A 113 -16.60 -6.65 -4.29
N LYS A 114 -17.43 -6.04 -3.45
CA LYS A 114 -18.86 -6.30 -3.40
C LYS A 114 -19.62 -5.03 -3.05
N ILE A 115 -20.74 -4.80 -3.74
CA ILE A 115 -21.75 -3.81 -3.40
C ILE A 115 -22.98 -4.55 -2.91
N ASN A 116 -23.33 -4.36 -1.65
CA ASN A 116 -24.42 -5.11 -1.03
C ASN A 116 -25.80 -4.63 -1.45
N ARG A 117 -25.98 -3.33 -1.72
CA ARG A 117 -27.27 -2.79 -2.17
C ARG A 117 -27.08 -1.50 -2.95
N MET A 118 -27.63 -1.46 -4.14
CA MET A 118 -27.84 -0.26 -4.93
C MET A 118 -29.24 -0.33 -5.56
N THR A 119 -29.91 0.78 -5.63
CA THR A 119 -31.25 0.85 -6.23
C THR A 119 -31.15 1.61 -7.54
N ILE A 120 -31.67 1.04 -8.61
CA ILE A 120 -31.80 1.66 -9.92
C ILE A 120 -33.27 1.71 -10.34
N HIS A 121 -33.62 2.68 -11.18
CA HIS A 121 -34.86 2.60 -11.95
C HIS A 121 -34.55 1.79 -13.21
N ASP A 122 -35.09 0.58 -13.27
CA ASP A 122 -34.83 -0.38 -14.34
C ASP A 122 -35.72 -0.09 -15.56
N VAL A 123 -35.11 -0.01 -16.71
CA VAL A 123 -35.80 0.35 -17.96
C VAL A 123 -36.60 -0.80 -18.57
N ASP A 124 -36.26 -2.05 -18.22
CA ASP A 124 -36.94 -3.23 -18.74
C ASP A 124 -38.24 -3.54 -17.99
N TYR A 125 -38.24 -3.28 -16.67
CA TYR A 125 -39.37 -3.57 -15.77
C TYR A 125 -40.13 -2.31 -15.34
N ASP A 126 -39.66 -1.12 -15.73
CA ASP A 126 -40.21 0.19 -15.37
C ASP A 126 -40.46 0.33 -13.84
N THR A 127 -39.50 -0.13 -13.04
CA THR A 127 -39.62 -0.16 -11.58
C THR A 127 -38.27 0.05 -10.89
N GLN A 128 -38.32 0.32 -9.60
CA GLN A 128 -37.10 0.38 -8.78
C GLN A 128 -36.63 -1.03 -8.43
N LEU A 129 -35.43 -1.41 -8.87
CA LEU A 129 -34.82 -2.68 -8.54
C LEU A 129 -33.65 -2.50 -7.57
N PRO A 130 -33.66 -3.20 -6.43
CA PRO A 130 -32.48 -3.32 -5.59
C PRO A 130 -31.53 -4.34 -6.19
N LEU A 131 -30.29 -3.94 -6.44
CA LEU A 131 -29.26 -4.81 -7.02
C LEU A 131 -28.06 -4.96 -6.10
N THR A 132 -27.40 -6.10 -6.19
CA THR A 132 -26.06 -6.37 -5.68
C THR A 132 -25.10 -6.51 -6.87
N ALA A 133 -23.85 -6.19 -6.65
CA ALA A 133 -22.79 -6.41 -7.64
C ALA A 133 -21.52 -6.86 -6.97
N PHE A 134 -20.76 -7.73 -7.63
CA PHE A 134 -19.46 -8.14 -7.13
C PHE A 134 -18.50 -8.45 -8.29
N GLY A 135 -17.22 -8.48 -7.93
CA GLY A 135 -16.19 -8.77 -8.92
C GLY A 135 -14.80 -8.73 -8.30
N GLN A 136 -13.82 -8.47 -9.15
CA GLN A 136 -12.42 -8.46 -8.78
C GLN A 136 -11.70 -7.27 -9.40
N TYR A 137 -10.66 -6.79 -8.73
CA TYR A 137 -9.78 -5.75 -9.24
C TYR A 137 -8.32 -6.05 -8.90
N GLY A 138 -7.42 -5.38 -9.57
CA GLY A 138 -5.98 -5.45 -9.28
C GLY A 138 -5.36 -4.07 -9.25
N VAL A 139 -4.56 -3.82 -8.21
CA VAL A 139 -3.80 -2.58 -8.06
C VAL A 139 -2.34 -2.91 -7.78
N LYS A 140 -1.42 -2.10 -8.31
CA LYS A 140 0.01 -2.17 -7.97
C LYS A 140 0.52 -0.80 -7.56
N VAL A 141 1.56 -0.78 -6.73
CA VAL A 141 2.19 0.48 -6.31
C VAL A 141 3.08 1.01 -7.43
N VAL A 142 2.79 2.21 -7.92
CA VAL A 142 3.60 2.92 -8.92
C VAL A 142 4.36 4.09 -8.32
N ASN A 143 3.81 4.75 -7.31
CA ASN A 143 4.49 5.81 -6.56
C ASN A 143 4.54 5.46 -5.06
N SER A 144 5.64 4.86 -4.64
CA SER A 144 5.79 4.34 -3.28
C SER A 144 5.75 5.43 -2.21
N ALA A 145 6.34 6.60 -2.47
CA ALA A 145 6.32 7.72 -1.52
C ALA A 145 4.90 8.24 -1.27
N ARG A 146 4.11 8.39 -2.34
CA ARG A 146 2.70 8.79 -2.25
C ARG A 146 1.87 7.73 -1.55
N PHE A 147 2.08 6.46 -1.89
CA PHE A 147 1.41 5.32 -1.28
C PHE A 147 1.63 5.28 0.23
N LEU A 148 2.88 5.35 0.69
CA LEU A 148 3.21 5.37 2.11
C LEU A 148 2.57 6.57 2.82
N LYS A 149 2.66 7.76 2.24
CA LYS A 149 2.16 8.99 2.84
C LYS A 149 0.63 9.05 2.92
N ARG A 150 -0.06 8.58 1.88
CA ARG A 150 -1.52 8.77 1.72
C ARG A 150 -2.35 7.61 2.24
N LEU A 151 -1.82 6.38 2.17
CA LEU A 151 -2.59 5.17 2.47
C LEU A 151 -2.04 4.39 3.65
N VAL A 152 -0.72 4.14 3.71
CA VAL A 152 -0.11 3.33 4.78
C VAL A 152 -0.11 4.06 6.12
N GLY A 153 0.23 5.35 6.12
CA GLY A 153 0.21 6.20 7.32
C GLY A 153 1.18 5.68 8.40
N THR A 154 0.66 5.38 9.59
CA THR A 154 1.44 4.96 10.76
C THR A 154 1.55 3.43 10.94
N LYS A 155 0.95 2.63 10.06
CA LYS A 155 1.06 1.17 10.14
C LYS A 155 2.50 0.75 9.81
N THR A 156 3.01 -0.25 10.53
CA THR A 156 4.36 -0.81 10.27
C THR A 156 4.34 -1.90 9.19
N VAL A 157 3.19 -2.52 8.98
CA VAL A 157 2.91 -3.48 7.91
C VAL A 157 1.60 -3.09 7.26
N PHE A 158 1.54 -3.09 5.94
CA PHE A 158 0.33 -2.82 5.19
C PHE A 158 0.03 -3.98 4.24
N THR A 159 -1.04 -4.68 4.55
CA THR A 159 -1.42 -5.93 3.90
C THR A 159 -2.51 -5.76 2.85
N GLN A 160 -2.83 -6.84 2.16
CA GLN A 160 -3.97 -6.91 1.25
C GLN A 160 -5.31 -6.66 1.97
N SER A 161 -5.48 -7.20 3.18
CA SER A 161 -6.66 -6.95 4.00
C SER A 161 -6.79 -5.49 4.42
N ASP A 162 -5.68 -4.83 4.71
CA ASP A 162 -5.66 -3.39 4.99
C ASP A 162 -6.10 -2.58 3.76
N MET A 163 -5.62 -2.95 2.58
CA MET A 163 -6.00 -2.30 1.31
C MET A 163 -7.51 -2.35 1.11
N VAL A 164 -8.09 -3.55 1.23
CA VAL A 164 -9.54 -3.75 1.09
C VAL A 164 -10.30 -2.93 2.14
N SER A 165 -9.87 -2.97 3.40
CA SER A 165 -10.56 -2.28 4.51
C SER A 165 -10.55 -0.76 4.37
N GLN A 166 -9.41 -0.16 3.98
CA GLN A 166 -9.29 1.30 3.86
C GLN A 166 -10.01 1.84 2.61
N ALA A 167 -10.00 1.09 1.52
CA ALA A 167 -10.67 1.49 0.30
C ALA A 167 -12.20 1.36 0.38
N CYS A 168 -12.72 0.57 1.32
CA CYS A 168 -14.10 0.03 1.29
C CYS A 168 -15.19 1.11 1.21
N GLY A 169 -15.09 2.21 1.94
CA GLY A 169 -16.14 3.26 1.99
C GLY A 169 -16.24 4.07 0.71
N GLU A 170 -15.20 4.82 0.38
CA GLU A 170 -15.18 5.71 -0.79
C GLU A 170 -15.21 4.92 -2.09
N PHE A 171 -14.41 3.86 -2.18
CA PHE A 171 -14.37 2.98 -3.34
C PHE A 171 -15.75 2.38 -3.65
N SER A 172 -16.43 1.81 -2.64
CA SER A 172 -17.77 1.25 -2.83
C SER A 172 -18.78 2.30 -3.30
N THR A 173 -18.69 3.52 -2.80
CA THR A 173 -19.55 4.61 -3.25
C THR A 173 -19.28 4.97 -4.71
N LYS A 174 -18.02 5.07 -5.11
CA LYS A 174 -17.63 5.36 -6.50
C LYS A 174 -18.06 4.22 -7.45
N VAL A 175 -17.82 2.96 -7.06
CA VAL A 175 -18.28 1.79 -7.86
C VAL A 175 -19.79 1.85 -8.04
N LYS A 176 -20.56 2.02 -6.96
CA LYS A 176 -22.02 2.09 -7.00
C LYS A 176 -22.52 3.17 -7.94
N SER A 177 -22.03 4.40 -7.79
CA SER A 177 -22.46 5.53 -8.62
C SER A 177 -22.11 5.31 -10.10
N THR A 178 -20.93 4.74 -10.38
CA THR A 178 -20.48 4.48 -11.75
C THR A 178 -21.29 3.37 -12.43
N VAL A 179 -21.66 2.29 -11.69
CA VAL A 179 -22.57 1.25 -12.22
C VAL A 179 -23.93 1.84 -12.58
N VAL A 180 -24.53 2.59 -11.64
CA VAL A 180 -25.82 3.24 -11.88
C VAL A 180 -25.76 4.19 -13.07
N GLN A 181 -24.71 5.00 -13.15
CA GLN A 181 -24.50 5.92 -14.28
C GLN A 181 -24.40 5.18 -15.62
N PHE A 182 -23.63 4.09 -15.68
CA PHE A 182 -23.49 3.26 -16.88
C PHE A 182 -24.84 2.73 -17.35
N MET A 183 -25.61 2.09 -16.45
CA MET A 183 -26.89 1.50 -16.78
C MET A 183 -27.90 2.57 -17.26
N THR A 184 -27.94 3.72 -16.56
CA THR A 184 -28.86 4.80 -16.91
C THR A 184 -28.49 5.46 -18.25
N THR A 185 -27.20 5.78 -18.46
CA THR A 185 -26.75 6.48 -19.68
C THR A 185 -26.90 5.62 -20.91
N ASN A 186 -26.60 4.32 -20.80
CA ASN A 186 -26.69 3.39 -21.94
C ASN A 186 -28.06 2.73 -22.07
N ARG A 187 -29.01 3.06 -21.18
CA ARG A 187 -30.35 2.46 -21.12
C ARG A 187 -30.31 0.93 -21.09
N VAL A 188 -29.39 0.36 -20.30
CA VAL A 188 -29.24 -1.07 -20.08
C VAL A 188 -30.05 -1.46 -18.86
N GLY A 189 -31.08 -2.25 -19.03
CA GLY A 189 -31.86 -2.80 -17.93
C GLY A 189 -31.27 -4.12 -17.42
N PHE A 190 -31.79 -4.58 -16.28
CA PHE A 190 -31.33 -5.79 -15.59
C PHE A 190 -31.39 -7.05 -16.46
N LYS A 191 -32.42 -7.17 -17.28
CA LYS A 191 -32.64 -8.31 -18.18
C LYS A 191 -31.45 -8.60 -19.10
N TYR A 192 -30.73 -7.55 -19.51
CA TYR A 192 -29.66 -7.66 -20.50
C TYR A 192 -28.27 -7.32 -19.93
N ILE A 193 -28.16 -6.94 -18.66
CA ILE A 193 -26.90 -6.46 -18.08
C ILE A 193 -25.75 -7.46 -18.21
N SER A 194 -26.05 -8.78 -18.15
CA SER A 194 -25.04 -9.82 -18.29
C SER A 194 -24.31 -9.80 -19.64
N ALA A 195 -24.94 -9.27 -20.70
CA ALA A 195 -24.30 -9.10 -21.99
C ALA A 195 -23.35 -7.89 -22.05
N TYR A 196 -23.39 -7.01 -21.05
CA TYR A 196 -22.62 -5.77 -20.98
C TYR A 196 -21.54 -5.77 -19.91
N LEU A 197 -21.27 -6.89 -19.21
CA LEU A 197 -20.33 -6.93 -18.09
C LEU A 197 -18.91 -6.52 -18.48
N ASP A 198 -18.44 -6.87 -19.67
CA ASP A 198 -17.12 -6.44 -20.16
C ASP A 198 -17.06 -4.92 -20.42
N GLN A 199 -18.11 -4.36 -21.03
CA GLN A 199 -18.21 -2.93 -21.30
C GLN A 199 -18.30 -2.14 -19.98
N LEU A 200 -19.11 -2.63 -19.04
CA LEU A 200 -19.22 -2.07 -17.70
C LEU A 200 -17.89 -2.15 -16.93
N SER A 201 -17.17 -3.28 -17.03
CA SER A 201 -15.86 -3.47 -16.41
C SER A 201 -14.84 -2.44 -16.91
N ASN A 202 -14.79 -2.22 -18.22
CA ASN A 202 -13.91 -1.21 -18.83
C ASN A 202 -14.31 0.21 -18.40
N TYR A 203 -15.60 0.52 -18.43
CA TYR A 203 -16.13 1.81 -17.99
C TYR A 203 -15.79 2.09 -16.51
N LEU A 204 -15.96 1.10 -15.63
CA LEU A 204 -15.58 1.20 -14.22
C LEU A 204 -14.07 1.41 -14.07
N LYS A 205 -13.25 0.64 -14.80
CA LYS A 205 -11.80 0.79 -14.76
C LYS A 205 -11.38 2.22 -15.09
N GLU A 206 -11.89 2.79 -16.17
CA GLU A 206 -11.56 4.16 -16.59
C GLU A 206 -11.96 5.20 -15.53
N ASN A 207 -13.16 5.09 -14.99
CA ASN A 207 -13.69 6.06 -14.03
C ASN A 207 -13.08 5.93 -12.62
N LEU A 208 -12.56 4.74 -12.25
CA LEU A 208 -11.94 4.48 -10.95
C LEU A 208 -10.42 4.67 -10.97
N THR A 209 -9.78 4.72 -12.13
CA THR A 209 -8.33 4.93 -12.25
C THR A 209 -7.85 6.18 -11.52
N PRO A 210 -8.47 7.38 -11.65
CA PRO A 210 -8.03 8.57 -10.94
C PRO A 210 -8.06 8.43 -9.41
N PHE A 211 -9.05 7.69 -8.89
CA PHE A 211 -9.15 7.41 -7.45
C PHE A 211 -7.90 6.69 -6.93
N TRP A 212 -7.43 5.66 -7.62
CA TRP A 212 -6.26 4.90 -7.21
C TRP A 212 -4.95 5.67 -7.41
N GLU A 213 -4.87 6.50 -8.45
CA GLU A 213 -3.70 7.35 -8.72
C GLU A 213 -3.44 8.37 -7.60
N GLU A 214 -4.48 8.85 -6.92
CA GLU A 214 -4.34 9.74 -5.76
C GLU A 214 -3.54 9.10 -4.61
N TYR A 215 -3.59 7.77 -4.51
CA TYR A 215 -2.83 7.00 -3.52
C TYR A 215 -1.48 6.46 -4.02
N GLY A 216 -1.09 6.80 -5.25
CA GLY A 216 0.14 6.29 -5.86
C GLY A 216 0.04 4.84 -6.36
N LEU A 217 -1.18 4.41 -6.68
CA LEU A 217 -1.51 3.08 -7.18
C LEU A 217 -1.97 3.16 -8.64
N GLU A 218 -1.73 2.11 -9.40
CA GLU A 218 -2.28 1.89 -10.73
C GLU A 218 -3.36 0.82 -10.66
N LEU A 219 -4.56 1.12 -11.15
CA LEU A 219 -5.63 0.14 -11.34
C LEU A 219 -5.34 -0.66 -12.62
N THR A 220 -4.76 -1.84 -12.47
CA THR A 220 -4.31 -2.67 -13.61
C THR A 220 -5.46 -3.38 -14.30
N LYS A 221 -6.45 -3.81 -13.52
CA LYS A 221 -7.64 -4.53 -13.99
C LYS A 221 -8.83 -4.27 -13.09
N PHE A 222 -10.02 -4.35 -13.68
CA PHE A 222 -11.28 -4.29 -12.96
C PHE A 222 -12.30 -5.17 -13.69
N TYR A 223 -12.96 -6.05 -12.96
CA TYR A 223 -13.96 -6.96 -13.51
C TYR A 223 -15.23 -6.95 -12.67
N VAL A 224 -16.37 -6.87 -13.34
CA VAL A 224 -17.69 -7.15 -12.79
C VAL A 224 -17.98 -8.62 -13.09
N SER A 225 -18.13 -9.44 -12.06
CA SER A 225 -18.43 -10.87 -12.22
C SER A 225 -19.92 -11.12 -12.36
N SER A 226 -20.73 -10.40 -11.59
CA SER A 226 -22.21 -10.48 -11.66
C SER A 226 -22.85 -9.21 -11.11
N ILE A 227 -24.08 -8.99 -11.59
CA ILE A 227 -25.06 -8.07 -11.01
C ILE A 227 -26.35 -8.85 -10.83
N ASP A 228 -26.83 -8.94 -9.59
CA ASP A 228 -27.97 -9.75 -9.20
C ASP A 228 -29.00 -8.92 -8.45
N ILE A 229 -30.28 -9.37 -8.43
CA ILE A 229 -31.31 -8.75 -7.61
C ILE A 229 -30.98 -9.01 -6.13
N ASP A 230 -31.12 -7.99 -5.31
CA ASP A 230 -30.95 -8.09 -3.87
C ASP A 230 -32.26 -8.59 -3.24
N ASP A 231 -32.34 -9.88 -2.98
CA ASP A 231 -33.50 -10.52 -2.35
C ASP A 231 -33.48 -10.42 -0.81
N SER A 232 -32.53 -9.68 -0.23
CA SER A 232 -32.49 -9.49 1.23
C SER A 232 -33.54 -8.48 1.67
N THR A 233 -34.69 -9.00 2.09
CA THR A 233 -35.80 -8.30 2.78
C THR A 233 -35.56 -8.23 4.28
#